data_1c74af8b42cde92dc4302a4c877f1d8a
#
_entry.id   1c74af8b42cde92dc4302a4c877f1d8a
#
_cell.length_a   1.000
_cell.length_b   1.000
_cell.length_c   1.000
_cell.angle_alpha   90.00
_cell.angle_beta   90.00
_cell.angle_gamma   90.00
#
_symmetry.space_group_name_H-M   'P 1'
#
loop_
_entity.id
_entity.type
_entity.pdbx_description
1 polymer ?
#
loop_
_entity_poly.entity_id
_entity_poly.type
_entity_poly.pdbx_seq_one_letter_code
_entity_poly.pdbx_strand_id
1 'polypeptide(L)'
;MWELGITVLSSSEIQDREILGQELIALGDSTRNVRDAVIRLNSRGISSFTWILHEFERIQEIIHNTLPEPPPTSGTRSSTPARLKRNAVKSVDVPLETLVSNLVSKIARDLSDILQDLDRAIPLADQASVQGGRLLIALSSEHAELRRTKEQRSVFDSLAVAVGAGSTWKSKQLQRDLALSEESVTQVATIRRGLELARSSFLEYHNNVGHFKVSSRFPPSVLIR
;
A
#
# COMPACT_ATOMS: atom_id res chain seq x y z
N MET A 1 -8.01 -0.66 -18.50
CA MET A 1 -8.77 0.61 -18.53
C MET A 1 -8.35 1.52 -19.69
N TRP A 2 -7.09 1.80 -19.90
CA TRP A 2 -6.60 2.67 -20.99
C TRP A 2 -6.97 2.14 -22.39
N GLU A 3 -6.66 0.86 -22.65
CA GLU A 3 -7.02 0.20 -23.92
C GLU A 3 -8.53 0.20 -24.15
N LEU A 4 -9.31 0.00 -23.09
CA LEU A 4 -10.76 0.06 -23.13
C LEU A 4 -11.25 1.46 -23.51
N GLY A 5 -10.67 2.52 -22.91
CA GLY A 5 -11.00 3.91 -23.24
C GLY A 5 -10.75 4.22 -24.72
N ILE A 6 -9.63 3.80 -25.27
CA ILE A 6 -9.30 3.96 -26.70
C ILE A 6 -10.29 3.18 -27.58
N THR A 7 -10.65 1.97 -27.17
CA THR A 7 -11.63 1.15 -27.91
C THR A 7 -13.02 1.80 -27.93
N VAL A 8 -13.46 2.36 -26.80
CA VAL A 8 -14.74 3.08 -26.70
C VAL A 8 -14.71 4.33 -27.57
N LEU A 9 -13.62 5.12 -27.56
CA LEU A 9 -13.46 6.30 -28.41
C LEU A 9 -13.53 5.97 -29.92
N SER A 10 -13.02 4.81 -30.30
CA SER A 10 -13.04 4.34 -31.71
C SER A 10 -14.38 3.71 -32.12
N SER A 11 -15.27 3.41 -31.19
CA SER A 11 -16.58 2.80 -31.46
C SER A 11 -17.55 3.85 -32.02
N SER A 12 -18.18 3.57 -33.18
CA SER A 12 -19.16 4.46 -33.82
C SER A 12 -20.57 4.38 -33.26
N GLU A 13 -20.87 3.41 -32.41
CA GLU A 13 -22.23 3.04 -32.02
C GLU A 13 -22.61 3.45 -30.59
N ILE A 14 -21.66 3.93 -29.79
CA ILE A 14 -21.91 4.44 -28.44
C ILE A 14 -22.24 5.92 -28.54
N GLN A 15 -23.39 6.34 -28.01
CA GLN A 15 -23.89 7.71 -28.17
C GLN A 15 -22.98 8.71 -27.43
N ASP A 16 -22.54 8.38 -26.22
CA ASP A 16 -21.66 9.21 -25.38
C ASP A 16 -20.20 8.72 -25.36
N ARG A 17 -19.72 8.14 -26.48
CA ARG A 17 -18.40 7.51 -26.60
C ARG A 17 -17.24 8.40 -26.16
N GLU A 18 -17.33 9.70 -26.45
CA GLU A 18 -16.27 10.65 -26.15
C GLU A 18 -16.16 10.86 -24.65
N ILE A 19 -17.28 11.03 -23.96
CA ILE A 19 -17.34 11.19 -22.50
C ILE A 19 -16.92 9.90 -21.82
N LEU A 20 -17.47 8.75 -22.23
CA LEU A 20 -17.11 7.45 -21.67
C LEU A 20 -15.64 7.09 -21.89
N GLY A 21 -15.11 7.35 -23.06
CA GLY A 21 -13.70 7.10 -23.37
C GLY A 21 -12.76 7.96 -22.55
N GLN A 22 -13.08 9.25 -22.38
CA GLN A 22 -12.30 10.16 -21.54
C GLN A 22 -12.36 9.76 -20.05
N GLU A 23 -13.53 9.40 -19.53
CA GLU A 23 -13.68 8.93 -18.15
C GLU A 23 -12.93 7.61 -17.89
N LEU A 24 -12.92 6.68 -18.84
CA LEU A 24 -12.13 5.46 -18.76
C LEU A 24 -10.62 5.72 -18.71
N ILE A 25 -10.14 6.65 -19.54
CA ILE A 25 -8.73 7.07 -19.53
C ILE A 25 -8.40 7.73 -18.20
N ALA A 26 -9.22 8.66 -17.73
CA ALA A 26 -9.04 9.37 -16.47
C ALA A 26 -9.02 8.39 -15.26
N LEU A 27 -9.91 7.38 -15.25
CA LEU A 27 -9.90 6.32 -14.24
C LEU A 27 -8.62 5.48 -14.32
N GLY A 28 -8.14 5.18 -15.54
CA GLY A 28 -6.88 4.48 -15.77
C GLY A 28 -5.70 5.24 -15.16
N ASP A 29 -5.60 6.54 -15.37
CA ASP A 29 -4.56 7.40 -14.82
C ASP A 29 -4.66 7.51 -13.29
N SER A 30 -5.86 7.68 -12.74
CA SER A 30 -6.08 7.73 -11.31
C SER A 30 -5.71 6.42 -10.62
N THR A 31 -6.08 5.28 -11.20
CA THR A 31 -5.71 3.95 -10.69
C THR A 31 -4.20 3.74 -10.73
N ARG A 32 -3.52 4.22 -11.78
CA ARG A 32 -2.06 4.20 -11.86
C ARG A 32 -1.40 5.02 -10.75
N ASN A 33 -1.93 6.23 -10.49
CA ASN A 33 -1.42 7.09 -9.42
C ASN A 33 -1.58 6.44 -8.04
N VAL A 34 -2.71 5.79 -7.77
CA VAL A 34 -2.93 4.99 -6.54
C VAL A 34 -1.92 3.87 -6.45
N ARG A 35 -1.74 3.09 -7.51
CA ARG A 35 -0.77 1.98 -7.55
C ARG A 35 0.64 2.48 -7.22
N ASP A 36 1.07 3.56 -7.85
CA ASP A 36 2.41 4.11 -7.66
C ASP A 36 2.61 4.68 -6.24
N ALA A 37 1.56 5.22 -5.64
CA ALA A 37 1.56 5.64 -4.23
C ALA A 37 1.68 4.44 -3.27
N VAL A 38 0.93 3.36 -3.51
CA VAL A 38 0.99 2.11 -2.72
C VAL A 38 2.36 1.44 -2.85
N ILE A 39 2.95 1.39 -4.05
CA ILE A 39 4.29 0.83 -4.26
C ILE A 39 5.34 1.62 -3.47
N ARG A 40 5.28 2.96 -3.50
CA ARG A 40 6.21 3.81 -2.71
C ARG A 40 6.05 3.56 -1.21
N LEU A 41 4.82 3.52 -0.72
CA LEU A 41 4.51 3.24 0.67
C LEU A 41 5.06 1.87 1.10
N ASN A 42 4.82 0.82 0.31
CA ASN A 42 5.32 -0.52 0.58
C ASN A 42 6.86 -0.58 0.60
N SER A 43 7.52 0.03 -0.39
CA SER A 43 8.99 0.08 -0.45
C SER A 43 9.58 0.80 0.75
N ARG A 44 8.99 1.93 1.17
CA ARG A 44 9.42 2.66 2.36
C ARG A 44 9.20 1.84 3.63
N GLY A 45 8.02 1.22 3.76
CA GLY A 45 7.71 0.35 4.88
C GLY A 45 8.71 -0.79 5.03
N ILE A 46 8.96 -1.54 3.95
CA ILE A 46 9.94 -2.63 3.95
C ILE A 46 11.32 -2.13 4.34
N SER A 47 11.80 -1.03 3.76
CA SER A 47 13.12 -0.46 4.06
C SER A 47 13.24 -0.05 5.53
N SER A 48 12.23 0.63 6.07
CA SER A 48 12.21 1.07 7.47
C SER A 48 12.20 -0.11 8.44
N PHE A 49 11.33 -1.09 8.21
CA PHE A 49 11.27 -2.29 9.08
C PHE A 49 12.54 -3.13 9.00
N THR A 50 13.11 -3.34 7.82
CA THR A 50 14.39 -4.06 7.65
C THR A 50 15.51 -3.36 8.41
N TRP A 51 15.60 -2.04 8.31
CA TRP A 51 16.59 -1.26 9.04
C TRP A 51 16.40 -1.37 10.57
N ILE A 52 15.13 -1.27 11.06
CA ILE A 52 14.80 -1.41 12.48
C ILE A 52 15.24 -2.77 13.01
N LEU A 53 14.94 -3.86 12.29
CA LEU A 53 15.36 -5.21 12.68
C LEU A 53 16.87 -5.32 12.77
N HIS A 54 17.59 -4.80 11.79
CA HIS A 54 19.07 -4.83 11.80
C HIS A 54 19.67 -4.04 12.95
N GLU A 55 19.08 -2.90 13.33
CA GLU A 55 19.54 -2.11 14.46
C GLU A 55 19.24 -2.80 15.81
N PHE A 56 18.11 -3.52 15.91
CA PHE A 56 17.83 -4.36 17.08
C PHE A 56 18.85 -5.49 17.23
N GLU A 57 19.20 -6.19 16.15
CA GLU A 57 20.25 -7.23 16.15
C GLU A 57 21.59 -6.66 16.62
N ARG A 58 21.95 -5.48 16.13
CA ARG A 58 23.18 -4.78 16.54
C ARG A 58 23.16 -4.42 18.03
N ILE A 59 22.05 -3.91 18.54
CA ILE A 59 21.90 -3.59 19.97
C ILE A 59 22.00 -4.87 20.81
N GLN A 60 21.35 -5.94 20.38
CA GLN A 60 21.41 -7.25 21.05
C GLN A 60 22.85 -7.79 21.11
N GLU A 61 23.61 -7.67 20.03
CA GLU A 61 25.02 -8.09 19.99
C GLU A 61 25.87 -7.26 20.98
N ILE A 62 25.66 -5.95 21.04
CA ILE A 62 26.36 -5.08 21.98
C ILE A 62 26.03 -5.47 23.42
N ILE A 63 24.77 -5.71 23.76
CA ILE A 63 24.34 -6.14 25.09
C ILE A 63 25.00 -7.49 25.45
N HIS A 64 24.97 -8.45 24.52
CA HIS A 64 25.58 -9.78 24.74
C HIS A 64 27.08 -9.72 24.97
N ASN A 65 27.77 -8.85 24.24
CA ASN A 65 29.23 -8.67 24.38
C ASN A 65 29.62 -7.86 25.62
N THR A 66 28.69 -7.11 26.21
CA THR A 66 28.94 -6.26 27.40
C THR A 66 28.61 -6.99 28.71
N LEU A 67 27.76 -8.04 28.68
CA LEU A 67 27.46 -8.85 29.83
C LEU A 67 28.69 -9.70 30.20
N PRO A 68 29.18 -9.63 31.44
CA PRO A 68 30.30 -10.48 31.89
C PRO A 68 29.86 -11.95 31.80
N GLU A 69 30.70 -12.79 31.19
CA GLU A 69 30.52 -14.25 31.23
C GLU A 69 30.35 -14.71 32.69
N PRO A 70 29.31 -15.50 33.00
CA PRO A 70 29.19 -16.09 34.34
C PRO A 70 30.50 -16.83 34.69
N PRO A 71 31.00 -16.68 35.90
CA PRO A 71 32.26 -17.30 36.29
C PRO A 71 32.18 -18.81 35.99
N PRO A 72 33.23 -19.40 35.38
CA PRO A 72 33.19 -20.81 35.03
C PRO A 72 32.98 -21.59 36.32
N THR A 73 31.83 -22.29 36.40
CA THR A 73 31.55 -23.23 37.47
C THR A 73 32.73 -24.26 37.50
N SER A 74 33.49 -24.19 38.56
CA SER A 74 34.69 -24.97 38.84
C SER A 74 34.40 -26.46 38.64
N GLY A 75 34.95 -27.04 37.59
CA GLY A 75 34.90 -28.48 37.41
C GLY A 75 35.07 -28.95 35.98
N THR A 76 36.19 -28.71 35.37
CA THR A 76 36.93 -29.68 34.53
C THR A 76 38.14 -28.98 33.92
N ARG A 77 39.34 -29.35 34.40
CA ARG A 77 40.61 -29.00 33.76
C ARG A 77 40.68 -29.73 32.42
N SER A 78 40.44 -29.03 31.34
CA SER A 78 40.85 -29.43 29.99
C SER A 78 41.71 -28.31 29.43
N SER A 79 42.99 -28.60 29.43
CA SER A 79 44.07 -27.80 28.88
C SER A 79 43.97 -27.82 27.35
N THR A 80 43.43 -26.81 26.75
CA THR A 80 43.62 -26.54 25.30
C THR A 80 43.98 -25.08 25.12
N PRO A 81 45.18 -24.73 24.70
CA PRO A 81 45.53 -23.35 24.40
C PRO A 81 45.19 -23.04 22.96
N ALA A 82 44.01 -22.59 22.70
CA ALA A 82 43.67 -21.95 21.43
C ALA A 82 43.01 -20.61 21.71
N ARG A 83 43.83 -19.69 22.21
CA ARG A 83 43.49 -18.27 22.28
C ARG A 83 43.47 -17.71 20.87
N LEU A 84 42.44 -18.01 20.10
CA LEU A 84 42.10 -17.21 18.94
C LEU A 84 41.84 -15.81 19.46
N LYS A 85 42.80 -14.91 19.26
CA LYS A 85 42.61 -13.47 19.37
C LYS A 85 41.48 -13.13 18.40
N ARG A 86 40.21 -13.12 18.89
CA ARG A 86 39.16 -12.35 18.24
C ARG A 86 39.72 -10.94 18.13
N ASN A 87 39.97 -10.52 16.89
CA ASN A 87 40.27 -9.15 16.59
C ASN A 87 39.14 -8.35 17.23
N ALA A 88 39.42 -7.67 18.30
CA ALA A 88 38.57 -6.67 18.88
C ALA A 88 38.36 -5.63 17.77
N VAL A 89 37.29 -5.80 17.01
CA VAL A 89 36.72 -4.67 16.28
C VAL A 89 36.59 -3.60 17.34
N LYS A 90 37.35 -2.51 17.19
CA LYS A 90 37.26 -1.33 18.06
C LYS A 90 35.79 -1.03 18.18
N SER A 91 35.14 -1.50 19.25
CA SER A 91 33.80 -1.08 19.62
C SER A 91 33.92 0.40 19.84
N VAL A 92 33.38 1.17 18.91
CA VAL A 92 33.17 2.58 19.15
C VAL A 92 32.32 2.59 20.41
N ASP A 93 32.88 3.13 21.50
CA ASP A 93 32.22 3.28 22.81
C ASP A 93 31.05 4.27 22.69
N VAL A 94 30.04 3.89 21.90
CA VAL A 94 28.80 4.64 21.84
C VAL A 94 27.95 4.12 23.00
N PRO A 95 27.58 4.98 23.95
CA PRO A 95 26.75 4.58 25.07
C PRO A 95 25.46 3.94 24.55
N LEU A 96 25.05 2.82 25.11
CA LEU A 96 23.82 2.09 24.73
C LEU A 96 22.60 3.03 24.70
N GLU A 97 22.55 3.98 25.63
CA GLU A 97 21.51 5.02 25.69
C GLU A 97 21.46 5.87 24.40
N THR A 98 22.62 6.24 23.85
CA THR A 98 22.70 6.99 22.60
C THR A 98 22.20 6.17 21.41
N LEU A 99 22.53 4.87 21.37
CA LEU A 99 22.05 3.97 20.32
C LEU A 99 20.53 3.80 20.37
N VAL A 100 19.97 3.56 21.55
CA VAL A 100 18.52 3.44 21.74
C VAL A 100 17.81 4.77 21.41
N SER A 101 18.36 5.90 21.85
CA SER A 101 17.80 7.23 21.54
C SER A 101 17.80 7.51 20.03
N ASN A 102 18.88 7.15 19.33
CA ASN A 102 18.98 7.28 17.87
C ASN A 102 17.98 6.37 17.15
N LEU A 103 17.84 5.12 17.62
CA LEU A 103 16.86 4.17 17.10
C LEU A 103 15.43 4.72 17.23
N VAL A 104 15.03 5.13 18.43
CA VAL A 104 13.70 5.70 18.69
C VAL A 104 13.45 6.95 17.84
N SER A 105 14.47 7.83 17.72
CA SER A 105 14.35 9.04 16.91
C SER A 105 14.22 8.75 15.42
N LYS A 106 14.87 7.70 14.94
CA LYS A 106 14.72 7.25 13.54
C LYS A 106 13.37 6.62 13.30
N ILE A 107 12.91 5.73 14.18
CA ILE A 107 11.57 5.12 14.10
C ILE A 107 10.51 6.22 14.04
N ALA A 108 10.59 7.23 14.90
CA ALA A 108 9.63 8.34 14.89
C ALA A 108 9.61 9.10 13.56
N ARG A 109 10.78 9.33 12.95
CA ARG A 109 10.88 9.96 11.62
C ARG A 109 10.29 9.07 10.53
N ASP A 110 10.67 7.80 10.49
CA ASP A 110 10.20 6.86 9.47
C ASP A 110 8.67 6.69 9.54
N LEU A 111 8.09 6.62 10.75
CA LEU A 111 6.65 6.60 10.95
C LEU A 111 5.97 7.89 10.47
N SER A 112 6.57 9.05 10.73
CA SER A 112 6.08 10.35 10.22
C SER A 112 6.08 10.40 8.69
N ASP A 113 7.13 9.89 8.06
CA ASP A 113 7.24 9.83 6.60
C ASP A 113 6.22 8.86 5.99
N ILE A 114 5.98 7.71 6.62
CA ILE A 114 4.94 6.75 6.21
C ILE A 114 3.55 7.38 6.34
N LEU A 115 3.27 8.09 7.43
CA LEU A 115 2.01 8.80 7.62
C LEU A 115 1.80 9.86 6.54
N GLN A 116 2.84 10.61 6.17
CA GLN A 116 2.77 11.59 5.09
C GLN A 116 2.47 10.94 3.73
N ASP A 117 3.06 9.78 3.44
CA ASP A 117 2.76 9.04 2.21
C ASP A 117 1.32 8.50 2.21
N LEU A 118 0.80 8.05 3.36
CA LEU A 118 -0.59 7.65 3.52
C LEU A 118 -1.55 8.82 3.30
N ASP A 119 -1.25 9.99 3.87
CA ASP A 119 -2.04 11.22 3.70
C ASP A 119 -2.08 11.69 2.24
N ARG A 120 -1.10 11.30 1.42
CA ARG A 120 -1.09 11.54 -0.04
C ARG A 120 -1.81 10.46 -0.82
N ALA A 121 -1.72 9.20 -0.39
CA ALA A 121 -2.30 8.07 -1.10
C ALA A 121 -3.83 7.97 -0.93
N ILE A 122 -4.36 8.29 0.26
CA ILE A 122 -5.79 8.23 0.55
C ILE A 122 -6.63 9.12 -0.40
N PRO A 123 -6.31 10.41 -0.61
CA PRO A 123 -7.05 11.25 -1.56
C PRO A 123 -7.00 10.74 -3.00
N LEU A 124 -5.89 10.15 -3.44
CA LEU A 124 -5.78 9.55 -4.77
C LEU A 124 -6.73 8.36 -4.92
N ALA A 125 -6.81 7.49 -3.90
CA ALA A 125 -7.74 6.37 -3.88
C ALA A 125 -9.21 6.84 -3.83
N ASP A 126 -9.49 7.92 -3.11
CA ASP A 126 -10.81 8.54 -3.06
C ASP A 126 -11.21 9.10 -4.42
N GLN A 127 -10.34 9.85 -5.08
CA GLN A 127 -10.53 10.37 -6.43
C GLN A 127 -10.81 9.25 -7.43
N ALA A 128 -10.01 8.18 -7.41
CA ALA A 128 -10.21 7.03 -8.30
C ALA A 128 -11.56 6.33 -8.04
N SER A 129 -11.98 6.22 -6.77
CA SER A 129 -13.26 5.65 -6.38
C SER A 129 -14.44 6.48 -6.90
N VAL A 130 -14.37 7.81 -6.78
CA VAL A 130 -15.40 8.73 -7.27
C VAL A 130 -15.50 8.69 -8.81
N GLN A 131 -14.37 8.70 -9.50
CA GLN A 131 -14.34 8.59 -10.96
C GLN A 131 -14.91 7.24 -11.43
N GLY A 132 -14.51 6.14 -10.77
CA GLY A 132 -15.05 4.82 -11.05
C GLY A 132 -16.56 4.74 -10.85
N GLY A 133 -17.09 5.35 -9.79
CA GLY A 133 -18.52 5.43 -9.53
C GLY A 133 -19.28 6.19 -10.64
N ARG A 134 -18.75 7.31 -11.11
CA ARG A 134 -19.34 8.06 -12.25
C ARG A 134 -19.36 7.23 -13.53
N LEU A 135 -18.24 6.57 -13.82
CA LEU A 135 -18.13 5.70 -14.99
C LEU A 135 -19.15 4.54 -14.95
N LEU A 136 -19.31 3.88 -13.77
CA LEU A 136 -20.31 2.82 -13.63
C LEU A 136 -21.74 3.32 -13.89
N ILE A 137 -22.08 4.51 -13.43
CA ILE A 137 -23.39 5.12 -13.69
C ILE A 137 -23.56 5.37 -15.20
N ALA A 138 -22.55 5.94 -15.85
CA ALA A 138 -22.59 6.22 -17.28
C ALA A 138 -22.69 4.93 -18.12
N LEU A 139 -21.90 3.90 -17.82
CA LEU A 139 -21.96 2.59 -18.49
C LEU A 139 -23.30 1.89 -18.25
N SER A 140 -23.86 2.01 -17.04
CA SER A 140 -25.17 1.42 -16.73
C SER A 140 -26.31 2.08 -17.49
N SER A 141 -26.26 3.42 -17.67
CA SER A 141 -27.25 4.15 -18.46
C SER A 141 -27.19 3.77 -19.92
N GLU A 142 -25.98 3.70 -20.50
CA GLU A 142 -25.77 3.29 -21.90
C GLU A 142 -26.25 1.85 -22.14
N HIS A 143 -25.95 0.94 -21.20
CA HIS A 143 -26.46 -0.43 -21.27
C HIS A 143 -27.99 -0.51 -21.23
N ALA A 144 -28.62 0.32 -20.41
CA ALA A 144 -30.08 0.37 -20.32
C ALA A 144 -30.72 0.91 -21.62
N GLU A 145 -30.11 1.91 -22.25
CA GLU A 145 -30.57 2.45 -23.53
C GLU A 145 -30.39 1.46 -24.67
N LEU A 146 -29.26 0.80 -24.76
CA LEU A 146 -29.01 -0.26 -25.75
C LEU A 146 -30.02 -1.41 -25.60
N ARG A 147 -30.36 -1.78 -24.36
CA ARG A 147 -31.39 -2.78 -24.10
C ARG A 147 -32.79 -2.33 -24.57
N ARG A 148 -33.18 -1.12 -24.24
CA ARG A 148 -34.48 -0.53 -24.71
C ARG A 148 -34.56 -0.47 -26.23
N THR A 149 -33.49 -0.01 -26.88
CA THR A 149 -33.41 0.07 -28.34
C THR A 149 -33.51 -1.34 -28.97
N LYS A 150 -32.90 -2.36 -28.35
CA LYS A 150 -32.98 -3.74 -28.79
C LYS A 150 -34.41 -4.31 -28.62
N GLU A 151 -35.05 -4.03 -27.50
CA GLU A 151 -36.44 -4.45 -27.24
C GLU A 151 -37.43 -3.79 -28.21
N GLN A 152 -37.26 -2.51 -28.57
CA GLN A 152 -38.04 -1.82 -29.58
C GLN A 152 -37.80 -2.35 -31.00
N ARG A 153 -36.56 -2.71 -31.35
CA ARG A 153 -36.23 -3.32 -32.65
C ARG A 153 -36.74 -4.76 -32.78
N SER A 154 -36.88 -5.48 -31.69
CA SER A 154 -37.31 -6.89 -31.65
C SER A 154 -38.72 -7.07 -32.26
N VAL A 155 -39.56 -6.04 -32.29
CA VAL A 155 -40.87 -6.07 -32.93
C VAL A 155 -40.75 -5.98 -34.46
N PHE A 156 -39.68 -5.37 -34.99
CA PHE A 156 -39.41 -5.28 -36.44
C PHE A 156 -38.39 -6.32 -36.94
N ASP A 157 -37.54 -6.87 -36.04
CA ASP A 157 -36.43 -7.76 -36.40
C ASP A 157 -36.83 -9.23 -36.58
N SER A 158 -38.05 -9.61 -36.29
CA SER A 158 -38.56 -10.94 -36.70
C SER A 158 -38.52 -11.16 -38.21
N LEU A 159 -38.36 -10.12 -39.01
CA LEU A 159 -38.17 -10.18 -40.47
C LEU A 159 -36.71 -10.03 -40.93
N ALA A 160 -35.79 -9.53 -40.06
CA ALA A 160 -34.41 -9.24 -40.42
C ALA A 160 -33.35 -10.21 -39.79
N VAL A 161 -33.78 -11.26 -39.10
CA VAL A 161 -32.92 -12.23 -38.42
C VAL A 161 -32.02 -13.04 -39.39
N ALA A 162 -32.22 -12.93 -40.69
CA ALA A 162 -31.37 -13.59 -41.66
C ALA A 162 -29.98 -12.96 -41.93
N VAL A 163 -29.67 -11.75 -41.39
CA VAL A 163 -28.45 -11.01 -41.80
C VAL A 163 -27.69 -10.37 -40.64
N GLY A 164 -27.98 -10.65 -39.37
CA GLY A 164 -27.45 -9.79 -38.31
C GLY A 164 -26.67 -10.46 -37.18
N ALA A 165 -25.53 -11.12 -37.41
CA ALA A 165 -24.67 -11.68 -36.37
C ALA A 165 -23.87 -10.63 -35.53
N GLY A 166 -24.04 -9.30 -35.81
CA GLY A 166 -23.23 -8.23 -35.24
C GLY A 166 -23.65 -7.72 -33.85
N SER A 167 -24.97 -7.74 -33.54
CA SER A 167 -25.47 -7.03 -32.32
C SER A 167 -25.26 -7.79 -31.00
N THR A 168 -25.14 -9.11 -31.01
CA THR A 168 -24.96 -9.93 -29.81
C THR A 168 -23.55 -9.86 -29.26
N TRP A 169 -22.56 -9.63 -30.10
CA TRP A 169 -21.15 -9.52 -29.67
C TRP A 169 -20.91 -8.23 -28.86
N LYS A 170 -21.45 -7.10 -29.31
CA LYS A 170 -21.28 -5.80 -28.66
C LYS A 170 -21.94 -5.73 -27.28
N SER A 171 -23.14 -6.28 -27.16
CA SER A 171 -23.83 -6.35 -25.86
C SER A 171 -23.05 -7.21 -24.84
N LYS A 172 -22.41 -8.32 -25.30
CA LYS A 172 -21.54 -9.13 -24.45
C LYS A 172 -20.24 -8.42 -24.07
N GLN A 173 -19.69 -7.63 -24.97
CA GLN A 173 -18.48 -6.84 -24.67
C GLN A 173 -18.77 -5.75 -23.63
N LEU A 174 -19.83 -4.95 -23.82
CA LEU A 174 -20.24 -3.93 -22.87
C LEU A 174 -20.53 -4.52 -21.47
N GLN A 175 -21.14 -5.70 -21.43
CA GLN A 175 -21.40 -6.41 -20.16
C GLN A 175 -20.11 -6.86 -19.47
N ARG A 176 -19.09 -7.30 -20.22
CA ARG A 176 -17.76 -7.60 -19.67
C ARG A 176 -17.06 -6.35 -19.18
N ASP A 177 -17.16 -5.25 -19.92
CA ASP A 177 -16.54 -3.99 -19.59
C ASP A 177 -17.15 -3.37 -18.33
N LEU A 178 -18.48 -3.51 -18.19
CA LEU A 178 -19.20 -3.13 -16.97
C LEU A 178 -18.69 -3.96 -15.75
N ALA A 179 -18.60 -5.28 -15.90
CA ALA A 179 -18.13 -6.16 -14.83
C ALA A 179 -16.68 -5.85 -14.41
N LEU A 180 -15.78 -5.60 -15.39
CA LEU A 180 -14.40 -5.20 -15.13
C LEU A 180 -14.30 -3.83 -14.42
N SER A 181 -15.18 -2.89 -14.80
CA SER A 181 -15.25 -1.58 -14.16
C SER A 181 -15.76 -1.68 -12.73
N GLU A 182 -16.77 -2.48 -12.48
CA GLU A 182 -17.31 -2.75 -11.14
C GLU A 182 -16.25 -3.41 -10.23
N GLU A 183 -15.53 -4.40 -10.73
CA GLU A 183 -14.43 -5.04 -10.02
C GLU A 183 -13.34 -4.03 -9.68
N SER A 184 -12.94 -3.18 -10.64
CA SER A 184 -11.92 -2.15 -10.43
C SER A 184 -12.33 -1.14 -9.37
N VAL A 185 -13.57 -0.68 -9.36
CA VAL A 185 -14.10 0.25 -8.35
C VAL A 185 -14.10 -0.40 -6.97
N THR A 186 -14.51 -1.67 -6.89
CA THR A 186 -14.49 -2.44 -5.64
C THR A 186 -13.07 -2.62 -5.11
N GLN A 187 -12.11 -2.90 -5.98
CA GLN A 187 -10.69 -3.00 -5.59
C GLN A 187 -10.15 -1.66 -5.08
N VAL A 188 -10.43 -0.55 -5.75
CA VAL A 188 -10.01 0.78 -5.30
C VAL A 188 -10.62 1.13 -3.94
N ALA A 189 -11.90 0.84 -3.72
CA ALA A 189 -12.55 1.04 -2.44
C ALA A 189 -11.94 0.19 -1.31
N THR A 190 -11.52 -1.04 -1.63
CA THR A 190 -10.83 -1.93 -0.70
C THR A 190 -9.44 -1.39 -0.35
N ILE A 191 -8.67 -0.93 -1.35
CA ILE A 191 -7.36 -0.29 -1.16
C ILE A 191 -7.52 0.95 -0.27
N ARG A 192 -8.48 1.83 -0.55
CA ARG A 192 -8.76 3.02 0.27
C ARG A 192 -8.97 2.65 1.73
N ARG A 193 -9.86 1.68 1.99
CA ARG A 193 -10.12 1.21 3.37
C ARG A 193 -8.87 0.64 4.04
N GLY A 194 -8.06 -0.11 3.31
CA GLY A 194 -6.77 -0.62 3.79
C GLY A 194 -5.79 0.50 4.15
N LEU A 195 -5.70 1.56 3.35
CA LEU A 195 -4.88 2.74 3.63
C LEU A 195 -5.36 3.51 4.86
N GLU A 196 -6.67 3.67 5.06
CA GLU A 196 -7.25 4.33 6.24
C GLU A 196 -6.96 3.54 7.52
N LEU A 197 -7.08 2.21 7.48
CA LEU A 197 -6.73 1.34 8.60
C LEU A 197 -5.23 1.39 8.91
N ALA A 198 -4.38 1.33 7.88
CA ALA A 198 -2.94 1.47 8.04
C ALA A 198 -2.58 2.82 8.67
N ARG A 199 -3.19 3.91 8.20
CA ARG A 199 -2.99 5.25 8.76
C ARG A 199 -3.32 5.31 10.25
N SER A 200 -4.45 4.75 10.66
CA SER A 200 -4.85 4.69 12.06
C SER A 200 -3.83 3.95 12.92
N SER A 201 -3.38 2.77 12.45
CA SER A 201 -2.38 1.96 13.17
C SER A 201 -1.02 2.66 13.26
N PHE A 202 -0.54 3.26 12.17
CA PHE A 202 0.74 3.98 12.17
C PHE A 202 0.69 5.25 13.03
N LEU A 203 -0.46 5.94 13.09
CA LEU A 203 -0.65 7.09 13.98
C LEU A 203 -0.56 6.67 15.44
N GLU A 204 -1.16 5.55 15.82
CA GLU A 204 -1.07 4.99 17.17
C GLU A 204 0.38 4.64 17.52
N TYR A 205 1.11 3.95 16.62
CA TYR A 205 2.53 3.65 16.83
C TYR A 205 3.38 4.90 16.96
N HIS A 206 3.15 5.90 16.11
CA HIS A 206 3.88 7.18 16.17
C HIS A 206 3.67 7.89 17.52
N ASN A 207 2.45 7.91 18.02
CA ASN A 207 2.12 8.49 19.32
C ASN A 207 2.82 7.72 20.46
N ASN A 208 2.79 6.38 20.43
CA ASN A 208 3.44 5.55 21.43
C ASN A 208 4.97 5.76 21.44
N VAL A 209 5.62 5.84 20.27
CA VAL A 209 7.05 6.14 20.15
C VAL A 209 7.38 7.53 20.70
N GLY A 210 6.49 8.51 20.51
CA GLY A 210 6.60 9.85 21.09
C GLY A 210 6.66 9.83 22.63
N HIS A 211 5.87 8.99 23.26
CA HIS A 211 5.88 8.83 24.73
C HIS A 211 7.21 8.26 25.24
N PHE A 212 7.82 7.29 24.55
CA PHE A 212 9.15 6.78 24.92
C PHE A 212 10.23 7.86 24.87
N LYS A 213 10.16 8.75 23.88
CA LYS A 213 11.12 9.85 23.74
C LYS A 213 11.02 10.89 24.88
N VAL A 214 9.83 11.10 25.43
CA VAL A 214 9.61 12.00 26.57
C VAL A 214 10.08 11.34 27.87
N SER A 215 9.78 10.05 28.07
CA SER A 215 10.14 9.29 29.29
C SER A 215 11.66 9.14 29.45
N SER A 216 12.41 9.02 28.35
CA SER A 216 13.89 8.91 28.39
C SER A 216 14.59 10.23 28.77
N ARG A 217 13.88 11.35 28.87
CA ARG A 217 14.42 12.63 29.35
C ARG A 217 14.40 12.82 30.87
N PHE A 218 13.80 11.88 31.63
CA PHE A 218 13.90 11.92 33.09
C PHE A 218 15.29 11.40 33.51
N PRO A 219 16.08 12.23 34.22
CA PRO A 219 17.39 11.79 34.68
C PRO A 219 17.25 10.62 35.67
N PRO A 220 18.15 9.64 35.64
CA PRO A 220 18.11 8.46 36.53
C PRO A 220 18.37 8.75 38.01
N SER A 221 18.43 10.03 38.41
CA SER A 221 18.76 10.47 39.75
C SER A 221 17.65 10.34 40.79
N VAL A 222 16.48 9.76 40.46
CA VAL A 222 15.35 9.63 41.41
C VAL A 222 15.11 8.18 41.90
N LEU A 223 15.89 7.19 41.45
CA LEU A 223 15.68 5.76 41.79
C LEU A 223 16.69 5.19 42.79
N ILE A 224 17.44 6.04 43.52
CA ILE A 224 18.26 5.61 44.67
C ILE A 224 17.80 6.36 45.90
N ARG A 225 16.78 5.83 46.53
CA ARG A 225 16.49 5.95 47.97
C ARG A 225 15.78 4.72 48.45
#